data_a51ef7a5bd340bde751afbae8986dd06
#
_entry.id   a51ef7a5bd340bde751afbae8986dd06
#
_cell.length_a   1.000
_cell.length_b   1.000
_cell.length_c   1.000
_cell.angle_alpha   90.00
_cell.angle_beta   90.00
_cell.angle_gamma   90.00
#
_symmetry.space_group_name_H-M   'P 1'
#
loop_
_entity.id
_entity.type
_entity.pdbx_description
1 polymer ?
#
loop_
_entity_poly.entity_id
_entity_poly.type
_entity_poly.pdbx_seq_one_letter_code
_entity_poly.pdbx_strand_id
1 'polypeptide(L)'
;MKASVWLVSMTLLGTGVVDCAAQSTAPHDGAWTVTLENDAFTNSDNNYTNGLGATWVSNAIDSYEEQSFVRRWGRFWTILPFVGNDGYRTYASWSLAQEMFTPDDIKNPNPPTDDQPYAGVLYLDSTIYAKSERWTHAWQLRAGVVGPASQADSVQRRWHQAIGADEPMGWRTQLPNEPVLNVGYTGSYLLAQGDLGRSASWRIVPVANAGLGNYFTGVGLGVYGEVGWNLVDALGGTALRQGFNAASTVGVGPVDGWSASFSGGVAGYGIAHYLPLDGTVFHDSRSVNTEPFIGMATLGISVRHRAMVFFLGRTSFTRSFETERRRTNFGTMSLSWYH
;
A
#
# COMPACT_ATOMS: atom_id res chain seq x y z
N MET A 1 -7.34 -35.02 -2.44
CA MET A 1 -7.24 -34.59 -3.85
C MET A 1 -5.87 -33.97 -4.05
N LYS A 2 -5.08 -34.40 -5.03
CA LYS A 2 -3.68 -33.98 -5.23
C LYS A 2 -3.68 -32.65 -5.98
N ALA A 3 -3.17 -31.60 -5.37
CA ALA A 3 -2.94 -30.29 -6.01
C ALA A 3 -1.69 -30.40 -6.89
N SER A 4 -1.86 -30.27 -8.19
CA SER A 4 -0.77 -30.21 -9.16
C SER A 4 -0.18 -28.81 -9.17
N VAL A 5 1.06 -28.69 -8.71
CA VAL A 5 1.87 -27.48 -8.83
C VAL A 5 2.32 -27.34 -10.29
N TRP A 6 1.83 -26.33 -10.99
CA TRP A 6 2.34 -25.95 -12.30
C TRP A 6 3.62 -25.11 -12.15
N LEU A 7 4.76 -25.76 -12.40
CA LEU A 7 6.03 -25.07 -12.63
C LEU A 7 5.98 -24.45 -14.03
N VAL A 8 5.91 -23.12 -14.10
CA VAL A 8 6.15 -22.39 -15.36
C VAL A 8 7.65 -22.29 -15.56
N SER A 9 8.19 -23.15 -16.41
CA SER A 9 9.58 -23.04 -16.90
C SER A 9 9.67 -21.90 -17.91
N MET A 10 10.21 -20.78 -17.49
CA MET A 10 10.59 -19.69 -18.40
C MET A 10 11.91 -20.03 -19.08
N THR A 11 11.84 -20.52 -20.32
CA THR A 11 13.02 -20.72 -21.18
C THR A 11 13.45 -19.35 -21.72
N LEU A 12 14.52 -18.79 -21.20
CA LEU A 12 15.17 -17.61 -21.73
C LEU A 12 15.99 -18.02 -22.98
N LEU A 13 15.44 -17.80 -24.17
CA LEU A 13 16.15 -17.81 -25.43
C LEU A 13 16.07 -16.42 -26.06
N GLY A 14 17.22 -15.74 -26.15
CA GLY A 14 17.32 -14.51 -26.93
C GLY A 14 18.55 -13.69 -26.54
N THR A 15 19.70 -13.95 -27.20
CA THR A 15 20.86 -13.06 -27.20
C THR A 15 20.57 -11.84 -28.08
N GLY A 16 19.74 -10.94 -27.60
CA GLY A 16 19.61 -9.59 -28.13
C GLY A 16 20.38 -8.63 -27.24
N VAL A 17 21.19 -7.77 -27.78
CA VAL A 17 21.74 -6.61 -27.07
C VAL A 17 20.53 -5.78 -26.64
N VAL A 18 20.20 -5.84 -25.36
CA VAL A 18 19.08 -5.06 -24.81
C VAL A 18 19.67 -3.76 -24.31
N ASP A 19 19.36 -2.69 -25.01
CA ASP A 19 19.65 -1.34 -24.52
C ASP A 19 19.04 -1.15 -23.14
N CYS A 20 19.83 -0.58 -22.23
CA CYS A 20 19.38 -0.20 -20.91
C CYS A 20 18.15 0.70 -21.06
N ALA A 21 17.01 0.34 -20.42
CA ALA A 21 15.82 1.18 -20.49
C ALA A 21 16.11 2.48 -19.74
N ALA A 22 16.42 3.54 -20.48
CA ALA A 22 16.47 4.87 -19.93
C ALA A 22 15.06 5.28 -19.49
N GLN A 23 14.97 6.03 -18.39
CA GLN A 23 13.73 6.73 -18.08
C GLN A 23 13.37 7.61 -19.26
N SER A 24 12.16 7.44 -19.79
CA SER A 24 11.70 8.31 -20.88
C SER A 24 11.59 9.74 -20.36
N THR A 25 12.10 10.69 -21.11
CA THR A 25 11.93 12.12 -20.86
C THR A 25 10.59 12.65 -21.38
N ALA A 26 9.70 11.73 -21.83
CA ALA A 26 8.39 12.13 -22.34
C ALA A 26 7.61 12.89 -21.24
N PRO A 27 7.06 14.06 -21.55
CA PRO A 27 6.22 14.77 -20.63
C PRO A 27 5.02 13.89 -20.22
N HIS A 28 4.66 13.92 -18.96
CA HIS A 28 3.45 13.27 -18.43
C HIS A 28 2.87 14.16 -17.33
N ASP A 29 1.55 14.13 -17.15
CA ASP A 29 0.89 14.99 -16.16
C ASP A 29 0.78 14.31 -14.78
N GLY A 30 1.11 13.03 -14.71
CA GLY A 30 1.08 12.24 -13.48
C GLY A 30 0.91 10.76 -13.75
N ALA A 31 0.53 10.02 -12.72
CA ALA A 31 0.23 8.59 -12.82
C ALA A 31 -1.01 8.23 -12.02
N TRP A 32 -1.87 7.39 -12.59
CA TRP A 32 -2.92 6.68 -11.88
C TRP A 32 -2.47 5.30 -11.49
N THR A 33 -2.92 4.83 -10.33
CA THR A 33 -2.76 3.45 -9.87
C THR A 33 -4.09 2.94 -9.34
N VAL A 34 -4.54 1.80 -9.82
CA VAL A 34 -5.63 1.04 -9.21
C VAL A 34 -5.02 -0.17 -8.52
N THR A 35 -5.39 -0.39 -7.26
CA THR A 35 -4.89 -1.49 -6.43
C THR A 35 -6.05 -2.30 -5.89
N LEU A 36 -5.93 -3.62 -6.00
CA LEU A 36 -6.79 -4.60 -5.37
C LEU A 36 -5.94 -5.45 -4.42
N GLU A 37 -6.38 -5.54 -3.18
CA GLU A 37 -5.82 -6.43 -2.17
C GLU A 37 -6.90 -7.44 -1.76
N ASN A 38 -6.53 -8.70 -1.65
CA ASN A 38 -7.47 -9.73 -1.26
C ASN A 38 -6.77 -10.93 -0.64
N ASP A 39 -7.33 -11.46 0.43
CA ASP A 39 -6.84 -12.65 1.13
C ASP A 39 -7.03 -13.93 0.31
N ALA A 40 -8.04 -14.02 -0.54
CA ALA A 40 -8.27 -15.15 -1.44
C ALA A 40 -7.07 -15.41 -2.38
N PHE A 41 -6.27 -14.40 -2.72
CA PHE A 41 -5.05 -14.59 -3.51
C PHE A 41 -3.98 -15.42 -2.79
N THR A 42 -4.12 -15.61 -1.48
CA THR A 42 -3.20 -16.38 -0.63
C THR A 42 -3.85 -17.64 -0.02
N ASN A 43 -5.07 -17.99 -0.46
CA ASN A 43 -5.90 -19.06 0.14
C ASN A 43 -6.14 -18.85 1.65
N SER A 44 -6.18 -17.62 2.09
CA SER A 44 -6.67 -17.20 3.40
C SER A 44 -8.05 -16.55 3.22
N ASP A 45 -8.87 -16.58 4.24
CA ASP A 45 -10.19 -15.92 4.28
C ASP A 45 -10.38 -15.46 5.71
N ASN A 46 -9.61 -14.42 6.10
CA ASN A 46 -9.62 -13.93 7.48
C ASN A 46 -8.91 -12.58 7.66
N ASN A 47 -9.39 -11.82 8.62
CA ASN A 47 -8.84 -10.57 9.14
C ASN A 47 -8.87 -9.43 8.10
N TYR A 48 -7.85 -9.22 7.31
CA TYR A 48 -7.86 -8.26 6.21
C TYR A 48 -8.36 -8.94 4.94
N THR A 49 -9.64 -8.79 4.64
CA THR A 49 -10.31 -9.56 3.58
C THR A 49 -10.16 -8.93 2.21
N ASN A 50 -10.34 -7.62 2.12
CA ASN A 50 -10.30 -6.91 0.84
C ASN A 50 -9.91 -5.46 1.01
N GLY A 51 -9.18 -4.95 0.03
CA GLY A 51 -8.90 -3.55 -0.13
C GLY A 51 -8.97 -3.15 -1.61
N LEU A 52 -9.66 -2.05 -1.89
CA LEU A 52 -9.73 -1.46 -3.22
C LEU A 52 -9.36 0.02 -3.13
N GLY A 53 -8.42 0.46 -3.97
CA GLY A 53 -8.01 1.86 -4.00
C GLY A 53 -7.67 2.36 -5.38
N ALA A 54 -7.90 3.65 -5.58
CA ALA A 54 -7.46 4.40 -6.74
C ALA A 54 -6.60 5.58 -6.26
N THR A 55 -5.39 5.66 -6.77
CA THR A 55 -4.40 6.69 -6.39
C THR A 55 -3.96 7.46 -7.61
N TRP A 56 -3.96 8.78 -7.52
CA TRP A 56 -3.32 9.67 -8.48
C TRP A 56 -2.08 10.30 -7.86
N VAL A 57 -1.00 10.40 -8.66
CA VAL A 57 0.27 11.02 -8.27
C VAL A 57 0.62 12.09 -9.27
N SER A 58 1.01 13.27 -8.79
CA SER A 58 1.46 14.38 -9.62
C SER A 58 2.85 14.13 -10.20
N ASN A 59 3.20 14.89 -11.22
CA ASN A 59 4.58 15.22 -11.54
C ASN A 59 5.27 16.00 -10.43
N ALA A 60 6.56 16.25 -10.59
CA ALA A 60 7.30 17.18 -9.75
C ALA A 60 6.62 18.55 -9.73
N ILE A 61 6.43 19.09 -8.53
CA ILE A 61 5.88 20.41 -8.29
C ILE A 61 7.05 21.38 -8.22
N ASP A 62 7.47 21.92 -9.40
CA ASP A 62 8.68 22.73 -9.50
C ASP A 62 8.47 24.18 -9.03
N SER A 63 7.22 24.68 -9.02
CA SER A 63 6.87 25.98 -8.43
C SER A 63 5.44 25.99 -7.91
N TYR A 64 5.24 26.73 -6.80
CA TYR A 64 3.90 26.95 -6.22
C TYR A 64 3.17 28.16 -6.85
N GLU A 65 3.77 28.82 -7.85
CA GLU A 65 3.26 30.04 -8.45
C GLU A 65 2.17 29.82 -9.50
N GLU A 66 2.07 28.61 -10.05
CA GLU A 66 1.01 28.31 -11.01
C GLU A 66 -0.33 27.96 -10.34
N GLN A 67 -1.42 28.41 -10.99
CA GLN A 67 -2.79 28.40 -10.44
C GLN A 67 -3.47 27.02 -10.37
N SER A 68 -2.78 25.92 -10.56
CA SER A 68 -3.40 24.58 -10.46
C SER A 68 -3.80 24.25 -9.00
N PHE A 69 -4.88 23.50 -8.82
CA PHE A 69 -5.33 23.03 -7.50
C PHE A 69 -4.23 22.26 -6.76
N VAL A 70 -3.48 21.42 -7.48
CA VAL A 70 -2.36 20.62 -6.96
C VAL A 70 -1.29 21.51 -6.33
N ARG A 71 -0.92 22.59 -6.99
CA ARG A 71 0.13 23.51 -6.53
C ARG A 71 -0.34 24.34 -5.35
N ARG A 72 -1.59 24.80 -5.36
CA ARG A 72 -2.17 25.49 -4.21
C ARG A 72 -2.25 24.59 -2.99
N TRP A 73 -2.67 23.34 -3.16
CA TRP A 73 -2.69 22.36 -2.09
C TRP A 73 -1.30 22.08 -1.55
N GLY A 74 -0.30 21.86 -2.43
CA GLY A 74 1.10 21.67 -2.07
C GLY A 74 1.67 22.80 -1.21
N ARG A 75 1.27 24.06 -1.46
CA ARG A 75 1.74 25.21 -0.70
C ARG A 75 1.40 25.16 0.80
N PHE A 76 0.26 24.57 1.18
CA PHE A 76 -0.08 24.39 2.59
C PHE A 76 0.86 23.42 3.31
N TRP A 77 1.53 22.54 2.57
CA TRP A 77 2.41 21.54 3.13
C TRP A 77 3.87 22.00 3.24
N THR A 78 4.21 23.21 2.73
CA THR A 78 5.59 23.75 2.81
C THR A 78 6.05 24.06 4.24
N ILE A 79 5.12 24.04 5.21
CA ILE A 79 5.47 24.14 6.64
C ILE A 79 6.08 22.84 7.19
N LEU A 80 5.91 21.72 6.47
CA LEU A 80 6.43 20.43 6.92
C LEU A 80 7.91 20.30 6.56
N PRO A 81 8.69 19.63 7.41
CA PRO A 81 10.09 19.35 7.14
C PRO A 81 10.34 18.72 5.77
N PHE A 82 11.39 19.18 5.09
CA PHE A 82 11.87 18.72 3.77
C PHE A 82 11.02 19.14 2.56
N VAL A 83 9.76 19.52 2.75
CA VAL A 83 8.88 19.94 1.66
C VAL A 83 9.26 21.33 1.14
N GLY A 84 9.60 21.42 -0.14
CA GLY A 84 10.05 22.68 -0.77
C GLY A 84 11.48 23.12 -0.41
N ASN A 85 12.26 22.28 0.29
CA ASN A 85 13.64 22.59 0.62
C ASN A 85 14.57 22.33 -0.57
N ASP A 86 15.68 23.06 -0.63
CA ASP A 86 16.72 22.85 -1.64
C ASP A 86 17.22 21.39 -1.64
N GLY A 87 17.39 20.82 -2.84
CA GLY A 87 17.81 19.44 -3.03
C GLY A 87 16.68 18.41 -2.96
N TYR A 88 15.43 18.82 -2.71
CA TYR A 88 14.26 17.97 -2.74
C TYR A 88 13.30 18.39 -3.86
N ARG A 89 12.78 17.39 -4.59
CA ARG A 89 11.64 17.58 -5.48
C ARG A 89 10.37 17.20 -4.73
N THR A 90 9.34 17.99 -4.89
CA THR A 90 8.05 17.78 -4.23
C THR A 90 7.06 17.10 -5.19
N TYR A 91 6.28 16.14 -4.66
CA TYR A 91 5.19 15.46 -5.37
C TYR A 91 3.98 15.41 -4.45
N ALA A 92 2.79 15.28 -5.03
CA ALA A 92 1.56 15.09 -4.28
C ALA A 92 0.83 13.84 -4.78
N SER A 93 0.10 13.17 -3.89
CA SER A 93 -0.84 12.13 -4.29
C SER A 93 -2.15 12.22 -3.53
N TRP A 94 -3.21 11.72 -4.16
CA TRP A 94 -4.51 11.48 -3.55
C TRP A 94 -4.94 10.06 -3.81
N SER A 95 -5.41 9.39 -2.76
CA SER A 95 -5.93 8.02 -2.84
C SER A 95 -7.31 7.97 -2.24
N LEU A 96 -8.28 7.47 -3.00
CA LEU A 96 -9.57 7.05 -2.46
C LEU A 96 -9.52 5.54 -2.30
N ALA A 97 -9.75 5.05 -1.09
CA ALA A 97 -9.66 3.63 -0.82
C ALA A 97 -10.71 3.15 0.19
N GLN A 98 -11.08 1.89 0.05
CA GLN A 98 -11.94 1.16 0.96
C GLN A 98 -11.21 -0.10 1.43
N GLU A 99 -11.22 -0.33 2.74
CA GLU A 99 -10.66 -1.52 3.37
C GLU A 99 -11.76 -2.27 4.13
N MET A 100 -11.66 -3.60 4.14
CA MET A 100 -12.62 -4.49 4.77
C MET A 100 -11.92 -5.50 5.65
N PHE A 101 -12.41 -5.60 6.88
CA PHE A 101 -11.92 -6.54 7.90
C PHE A 101 -13.08 -7.42 8.35
N THR A 102 -12.84 -8.72 8.42
CA THR A 102 -13.86 -9.70 8.81
C THR A 102 -13.28 -10.74 9.77
N PRO A 103 -14.11 -11.37 10.61
CA PRO A 103 -13.68 -12.50 11.43
C PRO A 103 -13.38 -13.74 10.57
N ASP A 104 -12.79 -14.77 11.20
CA ASP A 104 -12.42 -16.04 10.57
C ASP A 104 -13.60 -16.77 9.91
N ASP A 105 -14.82 -16.69 10.49
CA ASP A 105 -16.04 -17.32 9.95
C ASP A 105 -17.04 -16.23 9.53
N ILE A 106 -16.97 -15.86 8.26
CA ILE A 106 -17.88 -14.87 7.66
C ILE A 106 -19.34 -15.35 7.57
N LYS A 107 -19.60 -16.66 7.62
CA LYS A 107 -20.97 -17.22 7.61
C LYS A 107 -21.68 -17.09 8.95
N ASN A 108 -20.93 -16.84 10.03
CA ASN A 108 -21.52 -16.67 11.35
C ASN A 108 -22.16 -15.29 11.47
N PRO A 109 -23.50 -15.20 11.61
CA PRO A 109 -24.16 -13.90 11.79
C PRO A 109 -23.86 -13.23 13.14
N ASN A 110 -23.31 -13.98 14.10
CA ASN A 110 -22.91 -13.50 15.44
C ASN A 110 -21.49 -13.99 15.73
N PRO A 111 -20.47 -13.44 15.11
CA PRO A 111 -19.09 -13.88 15.31
C PRO A 111 -18.66 -13.72 16.76
N PRO A 112 -17.74 -14.54 17.26
CA PRO A 112 -17.23 -14.47 18.63
C PRO A 112 -16.69 -13.07 18.95
N THR A 113 -16.79 -12.65 20.22
CA THR A 113 -16.33 -11.32 20.65
C THR A 113 -14.80 -11.22 20.74
N ASP A 114 -14.13 -12.35 20.78
CA ASP A 114 -12.68 -12.50 20.79
C ASP A 114 -12.06 -12.72 19.40
N ASP A 115 -12.85 -12.58 18.34
CA ASP A 115 -12.41 -12.61 16.95
C ASP A 115 -12.42 -11.21 16.32
N GLN A 116 -11.69 -11.05 15.21
CA GLN A 116 -11.62 -9.80 14.44
C GLN A 116 -13.00 -9.17 14.27
N PRO A 117 -13.21 -7.91 14.68
CA PRO A 117 -14.47 -7.22 14.41
C PRO A 117 -14.70 -7.04 12.91
N TYR A 118 -15.95 -7.10 12.45
CA TYR A 118 -16.30 -6.55 11.16
C TYR A 118 -16.01 -5.05 11.14
N ALA A 119 -15.21 -4.59 10.21
CA ALA A 119 -14.94 -3.17 10.01
C ALA A 119 -14.81 -2.84 8.53
N GLY A 120 -15.59 -1.89 8.07
CA GLY A 120 -15.41 -1.27 6.75
C GLY A 120 -14.89 0.15 6.95
N VAL A 121 -13.84 0.51 6.24
CA VAL A 121 -13.26 1.86 6.29
C VAL A 121 -13.19 2.42 4.87
N LEU A 122 -13.79 3.61 4.66
CA LEU A 122 -13.68 4.37 3.42
C LEU A 122 -12.94 5.68 3.71
N TYR A 123 -11.87 5.96 2.99
CA TYR A 123 -11.05 7.13 3.26
C TYR A 123 -10.42 7.77 2.02
N LEU A 124 -10.11 9.03 2.16
CA LEU A 124 -9.26 9.80 1.26
C LEU A 124 -7.92 10.07 1.95
N ASP A 125 -6.83 9.67 1.31
CA ASP A 125 -5.47 10.04 1.70
C ASP A 125 -4.97 11.17 0.80
N SER A 126 -4.38 12.19 1.41
CA SER A 126 -3.55 13.18 0.74
C SER A 126 -2.12 13.04 1.23
N THR A 127 -1.18 12.83 0.33
CA THR A 127 0.22 12.65 0.69
C THR A 127 1.10 13.63 -0.09
N ILE A 128 2.03 14.28 0.60
CA ILE A 128 3.10 15.09 0.02
C ILE A 128 4.42 14.35 0.20
N TYR A 129 5.18 14.27 -0.88
CA TYR A 129 6.49 13.65 -0.90
C TYR A 129 7.56 14.72 -1.13
N ALA A 130 8.64 14.62 -0.38
CA ALA A 130 9.88 15.33 -0.65
C ALA A 130 10.95 14.28 -0.97
N LYS A 131 11.41 14.25 -2.23
CA LYS A 131 12.34 13.24 -2.76
C LYS A 131 13.66 13.91 -3.16
N SER A 132 14.77 13.38 -2.64
CA SER A 132 16.13 13.68 -3.08
C SER A 132 16.75 12.43 -3.74
N GLU A 133 18.03 12.45 -4.04
CA GLU A 133 18.75 11.27 -4.58
C GLU A 133 18.73 10.08 -3.63
N ARG A 134 18.78 10.31 -2.32
CA ARG A 134 18.89 9.23 -1.32
C ARG A 134 17.73 9.19 -0.34
N TRP A 135 16.94 10.25 -0.21
CA TRP A 135 15.84 10.33 0.75
C TRP A 135 14.50 10.50 0.05
N THR A 136 13.49 9.83 0.58
CA THR A 136 12.09 10.13 0.31
C THR A 136 11.38 10.30 1.64
N HIS A 137 10.82 11.48 1.86
CA HIS A 137 9.95 11.79 2.99
C HIS A 137 8.52 11.89 2.49
N ALA A 138 7.58 11.28 3.17
CA ALA A 138 6.16 11.32 2.83
C ALA A 138 5.35 11.73 4.08
N TRP A 139 4.59 12.80 3.95
CA TRP A 139 3.63 13.26 4.94
C TRP A 139 2.22 12.97 4.44
N GLN A 140 1.43 12.27 5.23
CA GLN A 140 0.09 11.82 4.85
C GLN A 140 -0.95 12.38 5.81
N LEU A 141 -2.07 12.82 5.24
CA LEU A 141 -3.32 13.09 5.94
C LEU A 141 -4.38 12.14 5.42
N ARG A 142 -4.95 11.33 6.31
CA ARG A 142 -6.11 10.47 6.05
C ARG A 142 -7.34 11.09 6.66
N ALA A 143 -8.43 11.16 5.89
CA ALA A 143 -9.75 11.53 6.36
C ALA A 143 -10.79 10.56 5.80
N GLY A 144 -11.70 10.07 6.64
CA GLY A 144 -12.65 9.06 6.19
C GLY A 144 -13.71 8.71 7.22
N VAL A 145 -14.26 7.52 7.09
CA VAL A 145 -15.29 6.99 7.98
C VAL A 145 -15.12 5.47 8.13
N VAL A 146 -15.29 4.97 9.34
CA VAL A 146 -15.46 3.54 9.63
C VAL A 146 -16.95 3.24 9.85
N GLY A 147 -17.35 2.00 9.63
CA GLY A 147 -18.69 1.50 9.92
C GLY A 147 -19.63 1.48 8.72
N PRO A 148 -20.96 1.39 8.92
CA PRO A 148 -21.95 1.27 7.85
C PRO A 148 -21.85 2.33 6.75
N ALA A 149 -21.44 3.56 7.08
CA ALA A 149 -21.27 4.64 6.12
C ALA A 149 -20.16 4.36 5.08
N SER A 150 -19.22 3.47 5.37
CA SER A 150 -18.19 3.01 4.43
C SER A 150 -18.78 2.18 3.27
N GLN A 151 -20.00 1.65 3.40
CA GLN A 151 -20.68 0.76 2.44
C GLN A 151 -19.95 -0.57 2.17
N ALA A 152 -19.04 -0.98 3.05
CA ALA A 152 -18.20 -2.16 2.86
C ALA A 152 -19.02 -3.45 2.76
N ASP A 153 -20.08 -3.60 3.57
CA ASP A 153 -21.00 -4.73 3.52
C ASP A 153 -21.67 -4.90 2.16
N SER A 154 -22.12 -3.81 1.56
CA SER A 154 -22.75 -3.80 0.24
C SER A 154 -21.77 -4.18 -0.87
N VAL A 155 -20.53 -3.67 -0.77
CA VAL A 155 -19.48 -3.96 -1.75
C VAL A 155 -19.05 -5.42 -1.64
N GLN A 156 -18.81 -5.93 -0.42
CA GLN A 156 -18.40 -7.32 -0.22
C GLN A 156 -19.48 -8.30 -0.69
N ARG A 157 -20.75 -8.09 -0.32
CA ARG A 157 -21.85 -8.97 -0.79
C ARG A 157 -21.94 -9.02 -2.31
N ARG A 158 -21.90 -7.86 -2.99
CA ARG A 158 -21.94 -7.83 -4.47
C ARG A 158 -20.75 -8.54 -5.10
N TRP A 159 -19.57 -8.38 -4.51
CA TRP A 159 -18.37 -9.05 -4.96
C TRP A 159 -18.50 -10.57 -4.79
N HIS A 160 -18.88 -11.06 -3.61
CA HIS A 160 -19.07 -12.49 -3.33
C HIS A 160 -20.14 -13.11 -4.24
N GLN A 161 -21.26 -12.42 -4.47
CA GLN A 161 -22.28 -12.85 -5.45
C GLN A 161 -21.71 -12.97 -6.86
N ALA A 162 -20.88 -12.01 -7.31
CA ALA A 162 -20.30 -12.01 -8.64
C ALA A 162 -19.32 -13.17 -8.88
N ILE A 163 -18.56 -13.57 -7.85
CA ILE A 163 -17.55 -14.66 -7.94
C ILE A 163 -18.06 -16.00 -7.39
N GLY A 164 -19.30 -16.08 -6.90
CA GLY A 164 -19.87 -17.30 -6.32
C GLY A 164 -19.24 -17.72 -4.99
N ALA A 165 -18.71 -16.76 -4.20
CA ALA A 165 -18.17 -17.00 -2.87
C ALA A 165 -19.26 -16.99 -1.78
N ASP A 166 -18.91 -17.46 -0.59
CA ASP A 166 -19.81 -17.50 0.56
C ASP A 166 -20.27 -16.09 0.97
N GLU A 167 -21.55 -15.92 1.31
CA GLU A 167 -22.09 -14.63 1.69
C GLU A 167 -21.68 -14.25 3.12
N PRO A 168 -21.15 -13.03 3.37
CA PRO A 168 -20.82 -12.56 4.71
C PRO A 168 -22.08 -12.18 5.48
N MET A 169 -22.32 -12.89 6.60
CA MET A 169 -23.57 -12.79 7.36
C MET A 169 -23.49 -11.86 8.58
N GLY A 170 -22.27 -11.49 9.03
CA GLY A 170 -22.06 -10.82 10.31
C GLY A 170 -21.95 -9.29 10.24
N TRP A 171 -22.11 -8.63 9.10
CA TRP A 171 -21.95 -7.17 8.95
C TRP A 171 -22.84 -6.31 9.86
N ARG A 172 -23.96 -6.85 10.36
CA ARG A 172 -24.79 -6.15 11.36
C ARG A 172 -24.06 -5.90 12.69
N THR A 173 -22.96 -6.63 12.95
CA THR A 173 -22.13 -6.50 14.16
C THR A 173 -20.88 -5.65 13.93
N GLN A 174 -20.76 -4.99 12.79
CA GLN A 174 -19.61 -4.17 12.45
C GLN A 174 -19.43 -2.99 13.40
N LEU A 175 -18.24 -2.44 13.40
CA LEU A 175 -17.95 -1.20 14.12
C LEU A 175 -18.96 -0.10 13.76
N PRO A 176 -19.38 0.75 14.72
CA PRO A 176 -20.30 1.86 14.45
C PRO A 176 -19.64 2.92 13.57
N ASN A 177 -20.47 3.82 13.03
CA ASN A 177 -19.95 4.95 12.27
C ASN A 177 -19.12 5.89 13.16
N GLU A 178 -17.88 6.11 12.74
CA GLU A 178 -17.00 7.09 13.36
C GLU A 178 -16.17 7.78 12.27
N PRO A 179 -15.97 9.12 12.33
CA PRO A 179 -15.05 9.80 11.44
C PRO A 179 -13.61 9.32 11.70
N VAL A 180 -12.87 9.07 10.62
CA VAL A 180 -11.47 8.69 10.66
C VAL A 180 -10.60 9.91 10.34
N LEU A 181 -9.64 10.20 11.21
CA LEU A 181 -8.61 11.22 10.97
C LEU A 181 -7.25 10.69 11.45
N ASN A 182 -6.27 10.70 10.54
CA ASN A 182 -4.94 10.21 10.85
C ASN A 182 -3.86 11.02 10.12
N VAL A 183 -2.80 11.36 10.81
CA VAL A 183 -1.58 11.94 10.23
C VAL A 183 -0.50 10.89 10.23
N GLY A 184 0.22 10.76 9.13
CA GLY A 184 1.29 9.79 8.96
C GLY A 184 2.57 10.44 8.43
N TYR A 185 3.69 9.86 8.81
CA TYR A 185 5.00 10.16 8.25
C TYR A 185 5.71 8.88 7.85
N THR A 186 6.39 8.91 6.70
CA THR A 186 7.29 7.83 6.26
C THR A 186 8.58 8.44 5.74
N GLY A 187 9.71 7.99 6.27
CA GLY A 187 11.04 8.28 5.77
C GLY A 187 11.67 7.03 5.17
N SER A 188 12.19 7.13 3.95
CA SER A 188 12.91 6.06 3.26
C SER A 188 14.29 6.56 2.84
N TYR A 189 15.32 5.75 3.02
CA TYR A 189 16.70 6.12 2.71
C TYR A 189 17.36 5.06 1.81
N LEU A 190 17.95 5.48 0.70
CA LEU A 190 18.74 4.60 -0.16
C LEU A 190 20.08 4.29 0.55
N LEU A 191 20.11 3.18 1.27
CA LEU A 191 21.29 2.76 2.04
C LEU A 191 22.41 2.29 1.12
N ALA A 192 22.07 1.41 0.18
CA ALA A 192 23.01 0.82 -0.76
C ALA A 192 22.33 0.46 -2.07
N GLN A 193 23.07 0.56 -3.14
CA GLN A 193 22.68 0.07 -4.47
C GLN A 193 23.92 -0.35 -5.24
N GLY A 194 23.75 -1.19 -6.25
CA GLY A 194 24.85 -1.64 -7.11
C GLY A 194 24.35 -2.37 -8.34
N ASP A 195 25.26 -2.56 -9.28
CA ASP A 195 24.99 -3.24 -10.54
C ASP A 195 25.40 -4.73 -10.44
N LEU A 196 24.61 -5.60 -11.07
CA LEU A 196 24.83 -7.04 -11.21
C LEU A 196 25.14 -7.42 -12.66
N GLY A 197 25.81 -6.55 -13.40
CA GLY A 197 26.11 -6.68 -14.82
C GLY A 197 25.54 -5.54 -15.64
N ARG A 198 25.38 -5.74 -16.97
CA ARG A 198 25.04 -4.62 -17.89
C ARG A 198 23.65 -4.02 -17.69
N SER A 199 22.69 -4.77 -17.19
CA SER A 199 21.30 -4.32 -17.14
C SER A 199 20.57 -4.73 -15.87
N ALA A 200 21.23 -5.43 -14.95
CA ALA A 200 20.65 -5.82 -13.67
C ALA A 200 21.27 -5.00 -12.53
N SER A 201 20.44 -4.55 -11.61
CA SER A 201 20.86 -3.79 -10.44
C SER A 201 20.03 -4.15 -9.22
N TRP A 202 20.52 -3.75 -8.07
CA TRP A 202 19.85 -3.98 -6.79
C TRP A 202 19.93 -2.74 -5.91
N ARG A 203 19.02 -2.66 -4.93
CA ARG A 203 19.05 -1.62 -3.89
C ARG A 203 18.49 -2.12 -2.56
N ILE A 204 18.91 -1.46 -1.48
CA ILE A 204 18.44 -1.66 -0.12
C ILE A 204 18.00 -0.32 0.45
N VAL A 205 16.79 -0.30 1.02
CA VAL A 205 16.12 0.90 1.49
C VAL A 205 15.54 0.66 2.88
N PRO A 206 16.17 1.08 3.97
CA PRO A 206 15.53 1.17 5.28
C PRO A 206 14.41 2.19 5.25
N VAL A 207 13.35 1.89 6.01
CA VAL A 207 12.12 2.68 6.10
C VAL A 207 11.74 2.86 7.57
N ALA A 208 11.36 4.07 7.94
CA ALA A 208 10.76 4.37 9.24
C ALA A 208 9.41 5.03 9.01
N ASN A 209 8.41 4.66 9.81
CA ASN A 209 7.09 5.28 9.76
C ASN A 209 6.54 5.55 11.15
N ALA A 210 5.67 6.55 11.22
CA ALA A 210 4.91 6.91 12.39
C ALA A 210 3.51 7.35 11.98
N GLY A 211 2.53 7.04 12.81
CA GLY A 211 1.15 7.47 12.63
C GLY A 211 0.56 7.96 13.94
N LEU A 212 -0.35 8.93 13.82
CA LEU A 212 -1.10 9.49 14.94
C LEU A 212 -2.53 9.79 14.50
N GLY A 213 -3.49 9.20 15.18
CA GLY A 213 -4.91 9.39 14.92
C GLY A 213 -5.75 8.22 15.39
N ASN A 214 -7.03 8.24 15.08
CA ASN A 214 -7.95 7.19 15.49
C ASN A 214 -8.01 5.99 14.52
N TYR A 215 -7.27 6.03 13.39
CA TYR A 215 -7.11 4.85 12.53
C TYR A 215 -5.89 4.02 12.95
N PHE A 216 -4.74 4.68 13.09
CA PHE A 216 -3.49 4.05 13.48
C PHE A 216 -2.65 5.03 14.30
N THR A 217 -2.29 4.63 15.50
CA THR A 217 -1.29 5.30 16.34
C THR A 217 -0.17 4.31 16.65
N GLY A 218 1.03 4.63 16.19
CA GLY A 218 2.17 3.74 16.35
C GLY A 218 3.39 4.18 15.55
N VAL A 219 4.45 3.38 15.63
CA VAL A 219 5.72 3.56 14.91
C VAL A 219 6.15 2.26 14.26
N GLY A 220 6.87 2.35 13.16
CA GLY A 220 7.38 1.19 12.46
C GLY A 220 8.78 1.40 11.92
N LEU A 221 9.56 0.34 11.90
CA LEU A 221 10.89 0.27 11.28
C LEU A 221 10.96 -0.96 10.38
N GLY A 222 11.60 -0.81 9.23
CA GLY A 222 11.76 -1.92 8.30
C GLY A 222 12.89 -1.72 7.32
N VAL A 223 13.10 -2.72 6.51
CA VAL A 223 14.02 -2.68 5.38
C VAL A 223 13.36 -3.33 4.17
N TYR A 224 13.56 -2.71 3.03
CA TYR A 224 13.09 -3.15 1.74
C TYR A 224 14.29 -3.35 0.80
N GLY A 225 14.27 -4.42 0.04
CA GLY A 225 15.24 -4.71 -1.01
C GLY A 225 14.57 -4.93 -2.34
N GLU A 226 15.25 -4.58 -3.40
CA GLU A 226 14.79 -4.80 -4.77
C GLU A 226 15.97 -5.18 -5.65
N VAL A 227 15.74 -6.14 -6.54
CA VAL A 227 16.66 -6.54 -7.58
C VAL A 227 15.89 -6.63 -8.89
N GLY A 228 16.47 -6.13 -9.97
CA GLY A 228 15.74 -6.09 -11.23
C GLY A 228 16.61 -5.85 -12.45
N TRP A 229 15.98 -6.08 -13.57
CA TRP A 229 16.50 -5.76 -14.89
C TRP A 229 15.94 -4.41 -15.32
N ASN A 230 16.82 -3.50 -15.80
CA ASN A 230 16.50 -2.12 -16.11
C ASN A 230 15.72 -1.43 -14.96
N LEU A 231 16.25 -1.56 -13.74
CA LEU A 231 15.61 -1.06 -12.55
C LEU A 231 15.47 0.46 -12.60
N VAL A 232 14.27 0.96 -12.42
CA VAL A 232 14.00 2.41 -12.40
C VAL A 232 14.26 2.99 -11.02
N ASP A 233 14.61 4.28 -10.96
CA ASP A 233 14.91 4.97 -9.70
C ASP A 233 13.64 5.35 -8.92
N ALA A 234 12.90 4.34 -8.44
CA ALA A 234 11.77 4.49 -7.55
C ALA A 234 12.21 4.19 -6.12
N LEU A 235 12.52 5.20 -5.32
CA LEU A 235 12.92 5.05 -3.90
C LEU A 235 11.75 4.72 -2.96
N GLY A 236 10.57 4.52 -3.50
CA GLY A 236 9.40 4.18 -2.72
C GLY A 236 9.11 2.70 -2.79
N GLY A 237 9.65 1.91 -1.88
CA GLY A 237 9.17 0.54 -1.70
C GLY A 237 7.68 0.56 -1.35
N THR A 238 6.87 -0.10 -2.15
CA THR A 238 5.45 -0.34 -1.87
C THR A 238 5.21 -1.10 -0.58
N ALA A 239 6.26 -1.56 0.03
CA ALA A 239 6.23 -2.75 0.86
C ALA A 239 5.90 -2.54 2.32
N LEU A 240 6.12 -1.40 2.89
CA LEU A 240 6.14 -1.29 4.36
C LEU A 240 5.13 -0.26 4.89
N ARG A 241 4.01 -0.09 4.22
CA ARG A 241 2.90 0.75 4.68
C ARG A 241 1.61 -0.05 4.73
N GLN A 242 0.84 0.15 5.77
CA GLN A 242 -0.57 -0.23 5.74
C GLN A 242 -1.32 0.75 4.83
N GLY A 243 -2.09 0.21 3.91
CA GLY A 243 -2.93 0.98 2.98
C GLY A 243 -2.29 1.24 1.62
N PHE A 244 -3.09 1.79 0.73
CA PHE A 244 -2.76 2.05 -0.66
C PHE A 244 -1.74 3.16 -0.78
N ASN A 245 -0.62 2.90 -1.44
CA ASN A 245 0.40 3.90 -1.64
C ASN A 245 0.88 3.96 -3.10
N ALA A 246 1.29 5.13 -3.50
CA ALA A 246 1.80 5.41 -4.84
C ALA A 246 3.34 5.41 -4.91
N ALA A 247 4.01 4.90 -3.89
CA ALA A 247 5.46 5.04 -3.75
C ALA A 247 6.25 4.48 -4.94
N SER A 248 5.70 3.50 -5.65
CA SER A 248 6.34 2.92 -6.85
C SER A 248 6.30 3.82 -8.09
N THR A 249 5.48 4.88 -8.07
CA THR A 249 5.31 5.81 -9.18
C THR A 249 5.82 7.22 -8.88
N VAL A 250 6.10 7.54 -7.61
CA VAL A 250 6.57 8.87 -7.20
C VAL A 250 7.96 9.17 -7.75
N GLY A 251 8.04 10.22 -8.55
CA GLY A 251 9.30 10.67 -9.16
C GLY A 251 9.89 9.69 -10.17
N VAL A 252 9.05 8.85 -10.76
CA VAL A 252 9.36 7.96 -11.87
C VAL A 252 8.44 8.32 -13.02
N GLY A 253 8.97 8.33 -14.24
CA GLY A 253 8.21 8.51 -15.47
C GLY A 253 8.02 7.21 -16.25
N PRO A 254 7.45 7.30 -17.45
CA PRO A 254 7.47 6.22 -18.42
C PRO A 254 8.89 5.69 -18.66
N VAL A 255 9.02 4.47 -19.11
CA VAL A 255 10.32 3.85 -19.44
C VAL A 255 10.40 3.51 -20.93
N ASP A 256 11.58 3.58 -21.50
CA ASP A 256 11.82 3.09 -22.87
C ASP A 256 12.06 1.58 -22.82
N GLY A 257 11.10 0.81 -23.36
CA GLY A 257 11.16 -0.66 -23.37
C GLY A 257 10.58 -1.31 -22.12
N TRP A 258 11.23 -2.36 -21.61
CA TRP A 258 10.79 -3.17 -20.49
C TRP A 258 11.69 -2.99 -19.27
N SER A 259 11.09 -3.07 -18.10
CA SER A 259 11.77 -3.21 -16.81
C SER A 259 11.05 -4.28 -15.99
N ALA A 260 11.79 -5.07 -15.24
CA ALA A 260 11.21 -6.08 -14.35
C ALA A 260 12.01 -6.15 -13.05
N SER A 261 11.32 -6.27 -11.93
CA SER A 261 11.98 -6.37 -10.63
C SER A 261 11.28 -7.37 -9.72
N PHE A 262 12.07 -7.96 -8.84
CA PHE A 262 11.62 -8.68 -7.66
C PHE A 262 11.97 -7.86 -6.43
N SER A 263 11.02 -7.77 -5.51
CA SER A 263 11.17 -6.97 -4.31
C SER A 263 10.75 -7.75 -3.07
N GLY A 264 11.31 -7.39 -1.93
CA GLY A 264 10.94 -7.95 -0.66
C GLY A 264 11.31 -7.05 0.50
N GLY A 265 10.58 -7.16 1.60
CA GLY A 265 10.86 -6.36 2.78
C GLY A 265 10.28 -6.97 4.04
N VAL A 266 10.84 -6.53 5.16
CA VAL A 266 10.33 -6.85 6.50
C VAL A 266 10.23 -5.58 7.32
N ALA A 267 9.22 -5.53 8.20
CA ALA A 267 9.03 -4.42 9.13
C ALA A 267 8.50 -4.93 10.47
N GLY A 268 8.74 -4.16 11.52
CA GLY A 268 8.13 -4.31 12.83
C GLY A 268 7.43 -3.03 13.24
N TYR A 269 6.25 -3.15 13.83
CA TYR A 269 5.41 -2.04 14.27
C TYR A 269 5.17 -2.16 15.77
N GLY A 270 5.42 -1.06 16.50
CA GLY A 270 4.89 -0.85 17.83
C GLY A 270 3.57 -0.10 17.72
N ILE A 271 2.47 -0.71 18.19
CA ILE A 271 1.11 -0.25 18.00
C ILE A 271 0.53 0.18 19.33
N ALA A 272 0.04 1.40 19.40
CA ALA A 272 -0.73 1.91 20.54
C ALA A 272 -2.23 1.91 20.26
N HIS A 273 -2.63 2.02 18.99
CA HIS A 273 -4.03 1.91 18.56
C HIS A 273 -4.09 1.51 17.08
N TYR A 274 -4.95 0.55 16.77
CA TYR A 274 -5.29 0.17 15.40
C TYR A 274 -6.79 -0.10 15.30
N LEU A 275 -7.52 0.83 14.70
CA LEU A 275 -8.99 0.88 14.68
C LEU A 275 -9.68 -0.44 14.33
N PRO A 276 -9.25 -1.24 13.32
CA PRO A 276 -9.92 -2.49 12.99
C PRO A 276 -9.86 -3.56 14.10
N LEU A 277 -8.89 -3.47 15.01
CA LEU A 277 -8.72 -4.39 16.16
C LEU A 277 -9.21 -3.78 17.48
N ASP A 278 -8.78 -2.55 17.78
CA ASP A 278 -9.06 -1.88 19.04
C ASP A 278 -10.45 -1.23 19.09
N GLY A 279 -11.14 -1.18 17.93
CA GLY A 279 -12.46 -0.54 17.84
C GLY A 279 -12.40 0.98 17.71
N THR A 280 -13.55 1.63 17.83
CA THR A 280 -13.73 3.08 17.74
C THR A 280 -13.29 3.82 18.99
N VAL A 281 -12.83 5.07 18.84
CA VAL A 281 -12.31 5.89 19.95
C VAL A 281 -13.41 6.68 20.65
N PHE A 282 -14.42 7.13 19.90
CA PHE A 282 -15.45 8.03 20.42
C PHE A 282 -16.74 7.31 20.86
N HIS A 283 -16.84 6.00 20.59
CA HIS A 283 -18.00 5.18 20.94
C HIS A 283 -17.54 3.81 21.41
N ASP A 284 -18.28 3.22 22.35
CA ASP A 284 -18.08 1.81 22.71
C ASP A 284 -18.36 0.92 21.51
N SER A 285 -17.44 0.04 21.20
CA SER A 285 -17.53 -0.87 20.06
C SER A 285 -16.88 -2.22 20.36
N ARG A 286 -17.03 -3.17 19.45
CA ARG A 286 -16.28 -4.43 19.51
C ARG A 286 -14.79 -4.15 19.32
N SER A 287 -13.99 -4.90 20.05
CA SER A 287 -12.53 -4.88 19.98
C SER A 287 -11.94 -6.22 20.38
N VAL A 288 -10.69 -6.44 20.09
CA VAL A 288 -9.86 -7.55 20.54
C VAL A 288 -8.61 -7.03 21.23
N ASN A 289 -7.90 -7.89 21.96
CA ASN A 289 -6.62 -7.51 22.57
C ASN A 289 -5.52 -7.50 21.50
N THR A 290 -5.22 -6.32 20.98
CA THR A 290 -4.20 -6.12 19.94
C THR A 290 -2.80 -6.44 20.47
N GLU A 291 -2.00 -7.18 19.70
CA GLU A 291 -0.59 -7.37 20.01
C GLU A 291 0.15 -6.03 19.90
N PRO A 292 0.92 -5.63 20.93
CA PRO A 292 1.63 -4.34 20.92
C PRO A 292 2.75 -4.27 19.88
N PHE A 293 3.20 -5.44 19.38
CA PHE A 293 4.22 -5.54 18.33
C PHE A 293 3.77 -6.48 17.22
N ILE A 294 3.67 -5.95 16.01
CA ILE A 294 3.28 -6.71 14.82
C ILE A 294 4.43 -6.67 13.82
N GLY A 295 4.88 -7.85 13.38
CA GLY A 295 5.83 -8.00 12.28
C GLY A 295 5.10 -8.14 10.94
N MET A 296 5.71 -7.62 9.88
CA MET A 296 5.23 -7.74 8.50
C MET A 296 6.35 -8.20 7.60
N ALA A 297 6.02 -9.06 6.64
CA ALA A 297 6.90 -9.43 5.55
C ALA A 297 6.13 -9.31 4.22
N THR A 298 6.80 -8.84 3.18
CA THR A 298 6.22 -8.69 1.85
C THR A 298 7.18 -9.17 0.78
N LEU A 299 6.63 -9.69 -0.31
CA LEU A 299 7.34 -10.06 -1.53
C LEU A 299 6.52 -9.56 -2.72
N GLY A 300 7.19 -9.17 -3.80
CA GLY A 300 6.49 -8.69 -4.97
C GLY A 300 7.30 -8.77 -6.25
N ILE A 301 6.59 -8.74 -7.36
CA ILE A 301 7.14 -8.66 -8.72
C ILE A 301 6.52 -7.44 -9.39
N SER A 302 7.35 -6.62 -9.99
CA SER A 302 6.92 -5.48 -10.81
C SER A 302 7.39 -5.66 -12.24
N VAL A 303 6.51 -5.39 -13.19
CA VAL A 303 6.83 -5.34 -14.62
C VAL A 303 6.38 -4.00 -15.17
N ARG A 304 7.27 -3.31 -15.86
CA ARG A 304 7.01 -2.01 -16.50
C ARG A 304 7.22 -2.12 -18.00
N HIS A 305 6.34 -1.49 -18.74
CA HIS A 305 6.48 -1.32 -20.17
C HIS A 305 5.93 0.04 -20.57
N ARG A 306 6.81 0.90 -21.09
CA ARG A 306 6.43 2.26 -21.43
C ARG A 306 5.71 2.99 -20.29
N ALA A 307 4.47 3.39 -20.51
CA ALA A 307 3.65 4.11 -19.53
C ALA A 307 2.91 3.21 -18.51
N MET A 308 3.05 1.88 -18.61
CA MET A 308 2.30 0.93 -17.78
C MET A 308 3.20 0.25 -16.77
N VAL A 309 2.67 0.06 -15.54
CA VAL A 309 3.31 -0.72 -14.48
C VAL A 309 2.32 -1.72 -13.93
N PHE A 310 2.68 -2.99 -13.94
CA PHE A 310 1.95 -4.04 -13.26
C PHE A 310 2.73 -4.53 -12.06
N PHE A 311 2.06 -4.68 -10.92
CA PHE A 311 2.65 -5.21 -9.69
C PHE A 311 1.79 -6.34 -9.15
N LEU A 312 2.45 -7.40 -8.71
CA LEU A 312 1.86 -8.51 -7.97
C LEU A 312 2.68 -8.75 -6.72
N GLY A 313 2.03 -8.79 -5.57
CA GLY A 313 2.69 -8.96 -4.28
C GLY A 313 1.94 -9.86 -3.32
N ARG A 314 2.62 -10.26 -2.27
CA ARG A 314 2.08 -10.96 -1.11
C ARG A 314 2.60 -10.32 0.15
N THR A 315 1.70 -10.07 1.10
CA THR A 315 2.02 -9.57 2.43
C THR A 315 1.56 -10.56 3.49
N SER A 316 2.35 -10.75 4.51
CA SER A 316 2.11 -11.64 5.65
C SER A 316 2.43 -10.91 6.93
N PHE A 317 1.59 -11.07 7.95
CA PHE A 317 1.79 -10.51 9.27
C PHE A 317 2.11 -11.60 10.30
N THR A 318 2.76 -11.22 11.40
CA THR A 318 2.74 -12.00 12.63
C THR A 318 1.35 -11.96 13.23
N ARG A 319 1.14 -12.59 14.38
CA ARG A 319 -0.12 -12.48 15.10
C ARG A 319 -0.42 -11.01 15.42
N SER A 320 -1.66 -10.59 15.11
CA SER A 320 -2.10 -9.21 15.26
C SER A 320 -2.92 -8.98 16.54
N PHE A 321 -3.53 -10.03 17.11
CA PHE A 321 -4.26 -9.99 18.38
C PHE A 321 -4.16 -11.35 19.10
N GLU A 322 -4.35 -11.37 20.41
CA GLU A 322 -4.06 -12.52 21.29
C GLU A 322 -4.76 -13.82 20.87
N THR A 323 -6.00 -13.75 20.44
CA THR A 323 -6.84 -14.90 20.07
C THR A 323 -6.80 -15.22 18.58
N GLU A 324 -5.99 -14.52 17.79
CA GLU A 324 -5.85 -14.76 16.35
C GLU A 324 -5.43 -16.21 16.07
N ARG A 325 -6.29 -16.94 15.37
CA ARG A 325 -6.07 -18.37 15.06
C ARG A 325 -5.26 -18.57 13.79
N ARG A 326 -5.45 -17.70 12.81
CA ARG A 326 -4.76 -17.73 11.52
C ARG A 326 -4.14 -16.38 11.26
N ARG A 327 -2.88 -16.38 10.84
CA ARG A 327 -2.17 -15.15 10.54
C ARG A 327 -2.76 -14.47 9.32
N THR A 328 -2.84 -13.17 9.37
CA THR A 328 -3.27 -12.34 8.24
C THR A 328 -2.28 -12.44 7.10
N ASN A 329 -2.79 -12.83 5.93
CA ASN A 329 -2.04 -12.87 4.68
C ASN A 329 -2.95 -12.37 3.57
N PHE A 330 -2.42 -11.55 2.68
CA PHE A 330 -3.15 -11.15 1.49
C PHE A 330 -2.24 -10.96 0.29
N GLY A 331 -2.81 -11.04 -0.89
CA GLY A 331 -2.14 -10.68 -2.13
C GLY A 331 -2.54 -9.30 -2.58
N THR A 332 -1.61 -8.61 -3.22
CA THR A 332 -1.80 -7.28 -3.82
C THR A 332 -1.61 -7.37 -5.31
N MET A 333 -2.52 -6.80 -6.08
CA MET A 333 -2.41 -6.58 -7.52
C MET A 333 -2.62 -5.10 -7.80
N SER A 334 -1.71 -4.47 -8.53
CA SER A 334 -1.91 -3.10 -8.97
C SER A 334 -1.53 -2.87 -10.42
N LEU A 335 -2.25 -1.94 -11.03
CA LEU A 335 -1.98 -1.44 -12.36
C LEU A 335 -1.82 0.08 -12.27
N SER A 336 -0.66 0.56 -12.73
CA SER A 336 -0.40 1.99 -12.83
C SER A 336 -0.20 2.40 -14.28
N TRP A 337 -0.59 3.63 -14.61
CA TRP A 337 -0.35 4.20 -15.94
C TRP A 337 -0.04 5.70 -15.84
N TYR A 338 0.95 6.12 -16.62
CA TYR A 338 1.33 7.53 -16.79
C TYR A 338 0.53 8.14 -17.95
N HIS A 339 0.14 9.40 -17.83
CA HIS A 339 -0.67 10.12 -18.82
C HIS A 339 -0.16 11.55 -19.05
#